data_d3cae69bbc5a1c45923e2131a465d8ca
#
_entry.id   d3cae69bbc5a1c45923e2131a465d8ca
#
_cell.length_a   1.000
_cell.length_b   1.000
_cell.length_c   1.000
_cell.angle_alpha   90.00
_cell.angle_beta   90.00
_cell.angle_gamma   90.00
#
_symmetry.space_group_name_H-M   'P 1'
#
loop_
_entity.id
_entity.type
_entity.pdbx_description
1 polymer ?
#
loop_
_entity_poly.entity_id
_entity_poly.type
_entity_poly.pdbx_seq_one_letter_code
_entity_poly.pdbx_strand_id
1 'polypeptide(L)'
;MEQLNEIKSEAPMEILFVDDEKNVLHSLRRLFMDENYQIIVANSGEEALDILEANPNVGLIVSDQRMPGLTGVDFLEKAKEIVPDALRILLTGYADINAVADAINRGGAYRYVTKPWKDEELLRVIWEAAQHYSLRKENKQLNEIVKKQNLELKKWNSQLEFLVQEQTLEIQKKSKELEVLNENLKKNFKNSILAFSSLLELRDRKTGSHSKNVAELSVKIARAMNLPEKDTEMITVAALLHDIGKIGIPDALLLRDFDEMDKEAKKEYMQHPVRGQAAVDSIEDLRPAGVLIRHHHEWFNGYGYPDRLSGGKIPAGARIIAIADFIDKTIRELDRDIAFDIALGKVRNWLGTRFDPQLFKYIEAEIKGVYSKILPQGRSRILEVELNINDIKEEMILSRDVNSGTGLILLSRGTILNTKNILALKRYSQLDPSRTGIFVLDER
;
A
#
# COMPACT_ATOMS: atom_id res chain seq x y z
N MET A 1 -35.38 17.69 8.83
CA MET A 1 -36.42 17.16 9.74
C MET A 1 -37.35 18.25 10.29
N GLU A 2 -36.97 19.52 10.29
CA GLU A 2 -37.87 20.61 10.72
C GLU A 2 -39.00 20.94 9.75
N GLN A 3 -38.81 20.74 8.45
CA GLN A 3 -39.86 21.01 7.42
C GLN A 3 -40.96 19.94 7.32
N LEU A 4 -40.84 18.81 7.99
CA LEU A 4 -41.84 17.74 8.01
C LEU A 4 -42.87 17.91 9.16
N ASN A 5 -42.65 18.83 10.08
CA ASN A 5 -43.55 19.07 11.20
C ASN A 5 -44.57 20.18 10.98
N GLU A 6 -44.52 20.93 9.87
CA GLU A 6 -45.49 22.00 9.55
C GLU A 6 -46.79 21.54 8.86
N ILE A 7 -46.95 20.22 8.58
CA ILE A 7 -48.12 19.68 7.84
C ILE A 7 -49.29 19.32 8.78
N LYS A 8 -49.29 19.74 10.03
CA LYS A 8 -50.37 19.39 10.98
C LYS A 8 -51.17 20.57 11.51
N SER A 9 -51.80 21.35 10.58
CA SER A 9 -52.99 22.13 10.89
C SER A 9 -53.65 22.46 9.57
N GLU A 10 -54.17 21.45 8.87
CA GLU A 10 -54.99 21.72 7.71
C GLU A 10 -56.31 22.34 8.17
N ALA A 11 -56.67 23.46 7.54
CA ALA A 11 -58.02 24.04 7.67
C ALA A 11 -59.06 22.96 7.32
N PRO A 12 -60.21 22.97 7.99
CA PRO A 12 -61.25 21.99 7.74
C PRO A 12 -61.59 21.96 6.23
N MET A 13 -61.77 20.76 5.68
CA MET A 13 -62.11 20.60 4.26
C MET A 13 -63.44 21.27 3.92
N GLU A 14 -63.41 22.06 2.85
CA GLU A 14 -64.63 22.75 2.37
C GLU A 14 -65.48 21.82 1.49
N ILE A 15 -66.71 21.64 1.88
CA ILE A 15 -67.76 20.86 1.15
C ILE A 15 -68.85 21.77 0.70
N LEU A 16 -69.10 21.80 -0.62
CA LEU A 16 -70.20 22.55 -1.19
C LEU A 16 -71.41 21.61 -1.47
N PHE A 17 -72.52 21.89 -0.80
CA PHE A 17 -73.79 21.25 -1.06
C PHE A 17 -74.69 22.17 -1.92
N VAL A 18 -75.27 21.58 -2.97
CA VAL A 18 -76.13 22.31 -3.96
C VAL A 18 -77.45 21.58 -4.11
N ASP A 19 -78.57 22.25 -3.75
CA ASP A 19 -79.91 21.71 -3.83
C ASP A 19 -80.85 22.88 -3.81
N ASP A 20 -81.91 22.88 -4.66
CA ASP A 20 -82.90 23.96 -4.72
C ASP A 20 -83.90 23.95 -3.54
N GLU A 21 -83.95 22.82 -2.83
CA GLU A 21 -84.79 22.69 -1.64
C GLU A 21 -84.05 23.15 -0.37
N LYS A 22 -84.37 24.34 0.14
CA LYS A 22 -83.73 24.87 1.38
C LYS A 22 -83.80 23.92 2.57
N ASN A 23 -84.88 23.13 2.68
CA ASN A 23 -85.05 22.15 3.76
C ASN A 23 -84.02 21.02 3.66
N VAL A 24 -83.62 20.58 2.46
CA VAL A 24 -82.63 19.60 2.19
C VAL A 24 -81.24 20.16 2.63
N LEU A 25 -80.89 21.38 2.21
CA LEU A 25 -79.65 22.03 2.59
C LEU A 25 -79.53 22.23 4.12
N HIS A 26 -80.62 22.58 4.78
CA HIS A 26 -80.65 22.69 6.25
C HIS A 26 -80.43 21.31 6.91
N SER A 27 -81.01 20.25 6.40
CA SER A 27 -80.87 18.91 6.89
C SER A 27 -79.42 18.41 6.70
N LEU A 28 -78.82 18.65 5.51
CA LEU A 28 -77.43 18.33 5.22
C LEU A 28 -76.48 19.13 6.13
N ARG A 29 -76.67 20.43 6.27
CA ARG A 29 -75.87 21.24 7.16
C ARG A 29 -75.93 20.75 8.62
N ARG A 30 -77.07 20.28 9.07
CA ARG A 30 -77.26 19.71 10.40
C ARG A 30 -76.56 18.35 10.54
N LEU A 31 -76.67 17.50 9.50
CA LEU A 31 -76.06 16.16 9.50
C LEU A 31 -74.52 16.20 9.63
N PHE A 32 -73.87 17.24 9.06
CA PHE A 32 -72.41 17.40 9.09
C PHE A 32 -71.92 18.40 10.13
N MET A 33 -72.78 18.87 11.07
CA MET A 33 -72.45 19.91 12.06
C MET A 33 -71.37 19.47 13.04
N ASP A 34 -71.37 18.19 13.37
CA ASP A 34 -70.39 17.61 14.33
C ASP A 34 -69.16 17.07 13.65
N GLU A 35 -69.05 17.12 12.33
CA GLU A 35 -67.96 16.70 11.52
C GLU A 35 -66.94 17.83 11.29
N ASN A 36 -65.69 17.51 11.12
CA ASN A 36 -64.65 18.51 10.89
C ASN A 36 -64.56 18.97 9.43
N TYR A 37 -65.74 19.50 8.91
CA TYR A 37 -65.83 20.03 7.58
C TYR A 37 -66.41 21.48 7.61
N GLN A 38 -65.98 22.30 6.67
CA GLN A 38 -66.55 23.60 6.46
C GLN A 38 -67.65 23.48 5.40
N ILE A 39 -68.89 23.57 5.83
CA ILE A 39 -70.05 23.38 4.95
C ILE A 39 -70.49 24.70 4.29
N ILE A 40 -70.40 24.72 2.98
CA ILE A 40 -70.92 25.80 2.10
C ILE A 40 -72.17 25.28 1.42
N VAL A 41 -73.16 26.11 1.23
CA VAL A 41 -74.45 25.75 0.61
C VAL A 41 -74.80 26.70 -0.52
N ALA A 42 -75.40 26.19 -1.60
CA ALA A 42 -75.95 26.97 -2.71
C ALA A 42 -77.35 26.46 -3.06
N ASN A 43 -78.21 27.37 -3.38
CA ASN A 43 -79.63 27.06 -3.69
C ASN A 43 -79.85 26.82 -5.17
N SER A 44 -78.83 26.97 -6.02
CA SER A 44 -78.93 26.69 -7.46
C SER A 44 -77.53 26.35 -8.02
N GLY A 45 -77.46 25.77 -9.22
CA GLY A 45 -76.20 25.50 -9.91
C GLY A 45 -75.46 26.78 -10.27
N GLU A 46 -76.13 27.86 -10.60
CA GLU A 46 -75.52 29.15 -10.92
C GLU A 46 -74.85 29.77 -9.70
N GLU A 47 -75.55 29.83 -8.53
CA GLU A 47 -75.00 30.31 -7.27
C GLU A 47 -73.82 29.48 -6.85
N ALA A 48 -73.88 28.16 -7.09
CA ALA A 48 -72.75 27.24 -6.77
C ALA A 48 -71.55 27.54 -7.65
N LEU A 49 -71.65 27.87 -8.93
CA LEU A 49 -70.50 28.24 -9.78
C LEU A 49 -69.90 29.55 -9.30
N ASP A 50 -70.63 30.57 -8.93
CA ASP A 50 -70.14 31.83 -8.39
C ASP A 50 -69.35 31.58 -7.09
N ILE A 51 -69.85 30.67 -6.23
CA ILE A 51 -69.17 30.25 -5.00
C ILE A 51 -67.88 29.56 -5.32
N LEU A 52 -67.80 28.67 -6.32
CA LEU A 52 -66.57 27.94 -6.71
C LEU A 52 -65.52 28.87 -7.30
N GLU A 53 -65.89 29.87 -8.07
CA GLU A 53 -64.98 30.90 -8.59
C GLU A 53 -64.36 31.71 -7.45
N ALA A 54 -65.10 32.01 -6.37
CA ALA A 54 -64.66 32.73 -5.21
C ALA A 54 -63.84 31.82 -4.25
N ASN A 55 -64.11 30.52 -4.25
CA ASN A 55 -63.49 29.55 -3.31
C ASN A 55 -62.84 28.36 -4.04
N PRO A 56 -61.63 28.53 -4.61
CA PRO A 56 -61.00 27.48 -5.38
C PRO A 56 -60.51 26.30 -4.50
N ASN A 57 -60.63 26.40 -3.18
CA ASN A 57 -60.18 25.37 -2.23
C ASN A 57 -61.26 24.34 -1.88
N VAL A 58 -62.43 24.43 -2.44
CA VAL A 58 -63.52 23.46 -2.25
C VAL A 58 -63.00 22.08 -2.68
N GLY A 59 -63.00 21.13 -1.72
CA GLY A 59 -62.47 19.77 -1.95
C GLY A 59 -63.53 18.77 -2.39
N LEU A 60 -64.83 19.03 -2.02
CA LEU A 60 -65.89 18.13 -2.31
C LEU A 60 -67.16 18.93 -2.71
N ILE A 61 -67.82 18.50 -3.77
CA ILE A 61 -69.07 19.07 -4.26
C ILE A 61 -70.14 17.98 -4.24
N VAL A 62 -71.29 18.28 -3.64
CA VAL A 62 -72.45 17.38 -3.57
C VAL A 62 -73.63 18.11 -4.14
N SER A 63 -74.12 17.70 -5.30
CA SER A 63 -75.20 18.38 -6.02
C SER A 63 -76.42 17.51 -6.21
N ASP A 64 -77.59 18.08 -6.00
CA ASP A 64 -78.84 17.48 -6.51
C ASP A 64 -78.86 17.44 -8.03
N GLN A 65 -79.47 16.43 -8.57
CA GLN A 65 -79.67 16.29 -10.02
C GLN A 65 -80.79 17.20 -10.59
N ARG A 66 -81.89 17.34 -9.86
CA ARG A 66 -83.09 18.04 -10.36
C ARG A 66 -83.18 19.42 -9.78
N MET A 67 -82.59 20.38 -10.39
CA MET A 67 -82.61 21.78 -9.99
C MET A 67 -83.19 22.64 -11.13
N PRO A 68 -83.96 23.73 -10.84
CA PRO A 68 -84.34 24.70 -11.85
C PRO A 68 -83.09 25.36 -12.48
N GLY A 69 -83.09 25.55 -13.79
CA GLY A 69 -81.97 26.15 -14.53
C GLY A 69 -80.97 25.10 -14.93
N LEU A 70 -79.82 25.06 -14.24
CA LEU A 70 -78.78 24.06 -14.45
C LEU A 70 -79.10 22.74 -13.73
N THR A 71 -79.09 21.65 -14.49
CA THR A 71 -79.18 20.32 -13.89
C THR A 71 -77.87 20.00 -13.10
N GLY A 72 -77.93 19.06 -12.14
CA GLY A 72 -76.71 18.65 -11.37
C GLY A 72 -75.59 18.20 -12.27
N VAL A 73 -75.87 17.44 -13.35
CA VAL A 73 -74.80 17.00 -14.30
C VAL A 73 -74.19 18.19 -15.02
N ASP A 74 -75.04 19.15 -15.55
CA ASP A 74 -74.50 20.31 -16.26
C ASP A 74 -73.67 21.23 -15.33
N PHE A 75 -74.10 21.35 -14.07
CA PHE A 75 -73.36 22.06 -13.04
C PHE A 75 -72.02 21.37 -12.76
N LEU A 76 -72.02 20.06 -12.51
CA LEU A 76 -70.77 19.33 -12.21
C LEU A 76 -69.78 19.32 -13.38
N GLU A 77 -70.30 19.36 -14.63
CA GLU A 77 -69.41 19.49 -15.81
C GLU A 77 -68.73 20.86 -15.83
N LYS A 78 -69.42 21.96 -15.55
CA LYS A 78 -68.78 23.29 -15.43
C LYS A 78 -67.92 23.42 -14.22
N ALA A 79 -68.33 22.87 -13.07
CA ALA A 79 -67.52 22.85 -11.82
C ALA A 79 -66.16 22.12 -11.98
N LYS A 80 -66.14 21.11 -12.87
CA LYS A 80 -64.91 20.41 -13.22
C LYS A 80 -63.86 21.31 -13.88
N GLU A 81 -64.30 22.32 -14.64
CA GLU A 81 -63.37 23.28 -15.28
C GLU A 81 -62.86 24.31 -14.28
N ILE A 82 -63.62 24.70 -13.26
CA ILE A 82 -63.26 25.69 -12.27
C ILE A 82 -62.39 25.07 -11.16
N VAL A 83 -62.87 23.94 -10.62
CA VAL A 83 -62.17 23.22 -9.53
C VAL A 83 -61.89 21.75 -9.93
N PRO A 84 -60.92 21.49 -10.82
CA PRO A 84 -60.69 20.17 -11.39
C PRO A 84 -60.30 19.12 -10.38
N ASP A 85 -59.63 19.53 -9.30
CA ASP A 85 -59.17 18.64 -8.24
C ASP A 85 -60.29 18.25 -7.25
N ALA A 86 -61.40 19.01 -7.17
CA ALA A 86 -62.50 18.71 -6.28
C ALA A 86 -63.24 17.42 -6.71
N LEU A 87 -63.57 16.59 -5.70
CA LEU A 87 -64.45 15.44 -5.96
C LEU A 87 -65.91 15.84 -6.06
N ARG A 88 -66.62 15.17 -6.91
CA ARG A 88 -68.04 15.52 -7.26
C ARG A 88 -68.94 14.33 -6.98
N ILE A 89 -69.97 14.55 -6.21
CA ILE A 89 -71.02 13.56 -5.88
C ILE A 89 -72.35 14.08 -6.38
N LEU A 90 -73.10 13.21 -7.05
CA LEU A 90 -74.44 13.51 -7.49
C LEU A 90 -75.48 12.88 -6.55
N LEU A 91 -76.46 13.66 -6.07
CA LEU A 91 -77.67 13.17 -5.40
C LEU A 91 -78.79 12.99 -6.44
N THR A 92 -79.38 11.81 -6.54
CA THR A 92 -80.37 11.54 -7.65
C THR A 92 -81.51 10.64 -7.19
N GLY A 93 -82.72 10.79 -7.79
CA GLY A 93 -83.85 9.92 -7.54
C GLY A 93 -83.73 8.56 -8.27
N TYR A 94 -84.47 7.57 -7.85
CA TYR A 94 -84.52 6.21 -8.43
C TYR A 94 -84.81 6.16 -9.93
N ALA A 95 -85.44 7.17 -10.49
CA ALA A 95 -85.86 7.19 -11.90
C ALA A 95 -84.82 7.77 -12.88
N ASP A 96 -83.67 8.24 -12.37
CA ASP A 96 -82.74 9.04 -13.17
C ASP A 96 -81.40 8.25 -13.51
N ILE A 97 -81.54 6.99 -13.92
CA ILE A 97 -80.42 6.13 -14.28
C ILE A 97 -79.53 6.75 -15.39
N ASN A 98 -80.14 7.44 -16.38
CA ASN A 98 -79.33 8.09 -17.41
C ASN A 98 -78.51 9.28 -16.87
N ALA A 99 -79.09 10.02 -15.90
CA ALA A 99 -78.34 11.10 -15.25
C ALA A 99 -77.07 10.60 -14.48
N VAL A 100 -77.11 9.40 -13.92
CA VAL A 100 -75.93 8.76 -13.27
C VAL A 100 -74.85 8.50 -14.30
N ALA A 101 -75.19 7.93 -15.47
CA ALA A 101 -74.23 7.68 -16.53
C ALA A 101 -73.62 9.01 -17.07
N ASP A 102 -74.41 10.03 -17.25
CA ASP A 102 -73.96 11.36 -17.68
C ASP A 102 -73.16 12.08 -16.62
N ALA A 103 -73.48 11.95 -15.33
CA ALA A 103 -72.67 12.49 -14.23
C ALA A 103 -71.25 11.89 -14.16
N ILE A 104 -71.11 10.60 -14.39
CA ILE A 104 -69.81 9.93 -14.44
C ILE A 104 -69.02 10.35 -15.68
N ASN A 105 -69.65 10.30 -16.85
CA ASN A 105 -68.97 10.52 -18.15
C ASN A 105 -68.72 12.02 -18.42
N ARG A 106 -69.64 12.93 -18.21
CA ARG A 106 -69.55 14.37 -18.49
C ARG A 106 -69.05 15.13 -17.24
N GLY A 107 -69.78 15.00 -16.15
CA GLY A 107 -69.57 15.73 -14.90
C GLY A 107 -68.32 15.20 -14.11
N GLY A 108 -67.77 14.03 -14.47
CA GLY A 108 -66.67 13.39 -13.77
C GLY A 108 -67.00 13.14 -12.30
N ALA A 109 -68.27 12.74 -12.03
CA ALA A 109 -68.72 12.44 -10.68
C ALA A 109 -67.89 11.24 -10.10
N TYR A 110 -67.42 11.40 -8.90
CA TYR A 110 -66.72 10.35 -8.16
C TYR A 110 -67.64 9.22 -7.71
N ARG A 111 -68.86 9.65 -7.25
CA ARG A 111 -69.97 8.78 -6.85
C ARG A 111 -71.33 9.45 -7.05
N TYR A 112 -72.35 8.62 -6.92
CA TYR A 112 -73.73 9.10 -6.78
C TYR A 112 -74.38 8.51 -5.52
N VAL A 113 -75.39 9.17 -5.00
CA VAL A 113 -76.18 8.71 -3.86
C VAL A 113 -77.65 8.86 -4.25
N THR A 114 -78.50 7.83 -3.99
CA THR A 114 -79.89 7.81 -4.33
C THR A 114 -80.79 8.48 -3.26
N LYS A 115 -81.71 9.33 -3.66
CA LYS A 115 -82.77 9.90 -2.80
C LYS A 115 -83.97 8.94 -2.71
N PRO A 116 -84.51 8.66 -1.50
CA PRO A 116 -84.05 9.11 -0.19
C PRO A 116 -82.81 8.29 0.29
N TRP A 117 -81.86 9.00 0.82
CA TRP A 117 -80.66 8.37 1.41
C TRP A 117 -80.89 8.03 2.88
N LYS A 118 -80.01 7.16 3.40
CA LYS A 118 -79.79 6.94 4.86
C LYS A 118 -78.64 7.84 5.31
N ASP A 119 -78.80 8.52 6.42
CA ASP A 119 -77.79 9.44 6.94
C ASP A 119 -76.42 8.76 7.10
N GLU A 120 -76.37 7.56 7.61
CA GLU A 120 -75.10 6.75 7.76
C GLU A 120 -74.42 6.47 6.42
N GLU A 121 -75.22 6.24 5.36
CA GLU A 121 -74.67 5.96 4.02
C GLU A 121 -74.12 7.24 3.39
N LEU A 122 -74.76 8.37 3.51
CA LEU A 122 -74.31 9.65 3.01
C LEU A 122 -73.03 10.09 3.75
N LEU A 123 -73.02 9.98 5.11
CA LEU A 123 -71.87 10.29 5.91
C LEU A 123 -70.66 9.44 5.47
N ARG A 124 -70.85 8.14 5.27
CA ARG A 124 -69.79 7.25 4.80
C ARG A 124 -69.24 7.62 3.43
N VAL A 125 -70.11 7.89 2.46
CA VAL A 125 -69.70 8.25 1.10
C VAL A 125 -68.91 9.57 1.10
N ILE A 126 -69.36 10.54 1.87
CA ILE A 126 -68.67 11.84 1.98
C ILE A 126 -67.36 11.67 2.70
N TRP A 127 -67.27 10.90 3.75
CA TRP A 127 -66.03 10.59 4.44
C TRP A 127 -65.01 9.90 3.52
N GLU A 128 -65.41 8.86 2.76
CA GLU A 128 -64.55 8.17 1.79
C GLU A 128 -64.05 9.13 0.70
N ALA A 129 -64.92 10.01 0.20
CA ALA A 129 -64.56 11.03 -0.79
C ALA A 129 -63.54 12.05 -0.20
N ALA A 130 -63.79 12.51 1.03
CA ALA A 130 -62.89 13.43 1.72
C ALA A 130 -61.51 12.84 1.91
N GLN A 131 -61.41 11.58 2.38
CA GLN A 131 -60.13 10.87 2.50
C GLN A 131 -59.44 10.74 1.15
N HIS A 132 -60.17 10.40 0.10
CA HIS A 132 -59.59 10.24 -1.23
C HIS A 132 -59.04 11.59 -1.77
N TYR A 133 -59.75 12.70 -1.53
CA TYR A 133 -59.29 14.03 -1.90
C TYR A 133 -57.99 14.41 -1.14
N SER A 134 -57.97 14.23 0.18
CA SER A 134 -56.82 14.54 1.01
C SER A 134 -55.59 13.74 0.58
N LEU A 135 -55.73 12.44 0.38
CA LEU A 135 -54.61 11.58 -0.09
C LEU A 135 -54.11 12.02 -1.48
N ARG A 136 -55.06 12.41 -2.38
CA ARG A 136 -54.66 12.87 -3.73
C ARG A 136 -53.91 14.20 -3.68
N LYS A 137 -54.34 15.11 -2.82
CA LYS A 137 -53.69 16.41 -2.57
C LYS A 137 -52.29 16.22 -1.97
N GLU A 138 -52.17 15.38 -0.95
CA GLU A 138 -50.89 15.04 -0.31
C GLU A 138 -49.90 14.40 -1.31
N ASN A 139 -50.36 13.41 -2.09
CA ASN A 139 -49.56 12.79 -3.14
C ASN A 139 -49.04 13.82 -4.17
N LYS A 140 -49.90 14.77 -4.57
CA LYS A 140 -49.50 15.82 -5.50
C LYS A 140 -48.42 16.71 -4.91
N GLN A 141 -48.54 17.10 -3.63
CA GLN A 141 -47.53 17.89 -2.90
C GLN A 141 -46.22 17.12 -2.73
N LEU A 142 -46.28 15.86 -2.29
CA LEU A 142 -45.10 15.00 -2.13
C LEU A 142 -44.35 14.82 -3.46
N ASN A 143 -45.08 14.59 -4.55
CA ASN A 143 -44.48 14.46 -5.88
C ASN A 143 -43.72 15.73 -6.32
N GLU A 144 -44.24 16.92 -6.02
CA GLU A 144 -43.56 18.17 -6.33
C GLU A 144 -42.28 18.35 -5.46
N ILE A 145 -42.37 18.00 -4.18
CA ILE A 145 -41.19 18.00 -3.29
C ILE A 145 -40.13 17.03 -3.81
N VAL A 146 -40.52 15.78 -4.14
CA VAL A 146 -39.60 14.76 -4.67
C VAL A 146 -38.95 15.21 -5.98
N LYS A 147 -39.70 15.82 -6.88
CA LYS A 147 -39.16 16.38 -8.14
C LYS A 147 -38.08 17.44 -7.84
N LYS A 148 -38.39 18.37 -6.91
CA LYS A 148 -37.43 19.42 -6.52
C LYS A 148 -36.16 18.83 -5.90
N GLN A 149 -36.32 17.92 -4.95
CA GLN A 149 -35.19 17.25 -4.30
C GLN A 149 -34.34 16.45 -5.30
N ASN A 150 -34.95 15.74 -6.23
CA ASN A 150 -34.24 15.01 -7.28
C ASN A 150 -33.41 15.95 -8.19
N LEU A 151 -33.95 17.14 -8.50
CA LEU A 151 -33.21 18.13 -9.28
C LEU A 151 -31.98 18.65 -8.52
N GLU A 152 -32.14 18.94 -7.23
CA GLU A 152 -31.07 19.36 -6.36
C GLU A 152 -30.01 18.26 -6.22
N LEU A 153 -30.45 17.03 -5.96
CA LEU A 153 -29.55 15.87 -5.87
C LEU A 153 -28.69 15.66 -7.13
N LYS A 154 -29.32 15.80 -8.30
CA LYS A 154 -28.56 15.73 -9.57
C LYS A 154 -27.50 16.82 -9.68
N LYS A 155 -27.79 18.04 -9.25
CA LYS A 155 -26.79 19.13 -9.24
C LYS A 155 -25.63 18.81 -8.29
N TRP A 156 -25.96 18.35 -7.07
CA TRP A 156 -24.95 17.97 -6.08
C TRP A 156 -24.06 16.82 -6.58
N ASN A 157 -24.65 15.79 -7.19
CA ASN A 157 -23.90 14.66 -7.75
C ASN A 157 -22.93 15.13 -8.84
N SER A 158 -23.36 15.98 -9.78
CA SER A 158 -22.47 16.50 -10.82
C SER A 158 -21.32 17.33 -10.25
N GLN A 159 -21.58 18.14 -9.23
CA GLN A 159 -20.54 18.92 -8.55
C GLN A 159 -19.54 18.01 -7.81
N LEU A 160 -20.07 16.98 -7.14
CA LEU A 160 -19.26 16.00 -6.41
C LEU A 160 -18.36 15.21 -7.37
N GLU A 161 -18.90 14.74 -8.50
CA GLU A 161 -18.14 14.04 -9.54
C GLU A 161 -16.98 14.90 -10.06
N PHE A 162 -17.25 16.17 -10.33
CA PHE A 162 -16.20 17.11 -10.77
C PHE A 162 -15.10 17.27 -9.70
N LEU A 163 -15.49 17.49 -8.44
CA LEU A 163 -14.54 17.65 -7.33
C LEU A 163 -13.71 16.39 -7.09
N VAL A 164 -14.35 15.21 -7.14
CA VAL A 164 -13.66 13.92 -7.01
C VAL A 164 -12.65 13.72 -8.14
N GLN A 165 -13.01 14.08 -9.37
CA GLN A 165 -12.10 13.98 -10.50
C GLN A 165 -10.89 14.92 -10.35
N GLU A 166 -11.09 16.15 -9.94
CA GLU A 166 -10.02 17.12 -9.69
C GLU A 166 -9.07 16.64 -8.60
N GLN A 167 -9.62 16.22 -7.45
CA GLN A 167 -8.81 15.69 -6.34
C GLN A 167 -8.05 14.42 -6.74
N THR A 168 -8.67 13.55 -7.53
CA THR A 168 -8.01 12.32 -7.99
C THR A 168 -6.79 12.63 -8.86
N LEU A 169 -6.92 13.59 -9.78
CA LEU A 169 -5.80 14.05 -10.62
C LEU A 169 -4.69 14.68 -9.78
N GLU A 170 -5.03 15.48 -8.78
CA GLU A 170 -4.03 16.09 -7.88
C GLU A 170 -3.30 15.03 -7.05
N ILE A 171 -4.02 14.04 -6.50
CA ILE A 171 -3.44 12.92 -5.75
C ILE A 171 -2.49 12.12 -6.65
N GLN A 172 -2.88 11.79 -7.87
CA GLN A 172 -2.03 11.08 -8.83
C GLN A 172 -0.75 11.85 -9.14
N LYS A 173 -0.85 13.17 -9.34
CA LYS A 173 0.30 14.03 -9.56
C LYS A 173 1.25 14.03 -8.37
N LYS A 174 0.74 14.25 -7.17
CA LYS A 174 1.54 14.23 -5.93
C LYS A 174 2.17 12.87 -5.66
N SER A 175 1.45 11.77 -5.91
CA SER A 175 1.98 10.41 -5.77
C SER A 175 3.19 10.19 -6.67
N LYS A 176 3.11 10.63 -7.93
CA LYS A 176 4.22 10.52 -8.88
C LYS A 176 5.43 11.40 -8.50
N GLU A 177 5.16 12.60 -8.00
CA GLU A 177 6.22 13.50 -7.50
C GLU A 177 6.93 12.90 -6.29
N LEU A 178 6.18 12.31 -5.34
CA LEU A 178 6.72 11.61 -4.18
C LEU A 178 7.56 10.39 -4.56
N GLU A 179 7.13 9.62 -5.55
CA GLU A 179 7.88 8.45 -6.06
C GLU A 179 9.25 8.87 -6.60
N VAL A 180 9.28 9.89 -7.47
CA VAL A 180 10.52 10.46 -8.01
C VAL A 180 11.42 11.02 -6.91
N LEU A 181 10.84 11.74 -5.94
CA LEU A 181 11.60 12.30 -4.83
C LEU A 181 12.20 11.19 -3.95
N ASN A 182 11.45 10.14 -3.68
CA ASN A 182 11.92 8.98 -2.90
C ASN A 182 13.07 8.25 -3.61
N GLU A 183 12.96 8.03 -4.92
CA GLU A 183 14.05 7.46 -5.71
C GLU A 183 15.32 8.32 -5.67
N ASN A 184 15.18 9.64 -5.83
CA ASN A 184 16.28 10.57 -5.74
C ASN A 184 16.91 10.57 -4.34
N LEU A 185 16.11 10.53 -3.29
CA LEU A 185 16.58 10.45 -1.91
C LEU A 185 17.41 9.18 -1.66
N LYS A 186 16.91 8.02 -2.10
CA LYS A 186 17.64 6.74 -2.03
C LYS A 186 18.96 6.78 -2.78
N LYS A 187 18.96 7.35 -3.97
CA LYS A 187 20.17 7.53 -4.79
C LYS A 187 21.19 8.44 -4.11
N ASN A 188 20.73 9.57 -3.57
CA ASN A 188 21.60 10.53 -2.88
C ASN A 188 22.18 9.92 -1.60
N PHE A 189 21.37 9.17 -0.85
CA PHE A 189 21.83 8.45 0.33
C PHE A 189 22.94 7.44 -0.02
N LYS A 190 22.72 6.62 -1.05
CA LYS A 190 23.74 5.67 -1.55
C LYS A 190 25.03 6.38 -1.99
N ASN A 191 24.90 7.48 -2.71
CA ASN A 191 26.06 8.28 -3.16
C ASN A 191 26.81 8.88 -1.97
N SER A 192 26.12 9.31 -0.92
CA SER A 192 26.73 9.83 0.31
C SER A 192 27.55 8.75 1.03
N ILE A 193 27.01 7.54 1.14
CA ILE A 193 27.74 6.39 1.72
C ILE A 193 28.99 6.09 0.88
N LEU A 194 28.89 6.07 -0.45
CA LEU A 194 30.03 5.88 -1.34
C LEU A 194 31.08 6.97 -1.20
N ALA A 195 30.65 8.22 -1.03
CA ALA A 195 31.58 9.33 -0.81
C ALA A 195 32.30 9.22 0.53
N PHE A 196 31.59 8.86 1.61
CA PHE A 196 32.22 8.60 2.92
C PHE A 196 33.20 7.43 2.86
N SER A 197 32.84 6.33 2.22
CA SER A 197 33.73 5.20 1.99
C SER A 197 34.99 5.63 1.24
N SER A 198 34.85 6.43 0.19
CA SER A 198 36.01 6.94 -0.58
C SER A 198 36.91 7.89 0.24
N LEU A 199 36.33 8.73 1.11
CA LEU A 199 37.12 9.58 2.02
C LEU A 199 37.91 8.78 3.03
N LEU A 200 37.38 7.67 3.52
CA LEU A 200 38.12 6.74 4.40
C LEU A 200 39.30 6.12 3.66
N GLU A 201 39.11 5.68 2.42
CA GLU A 201 40.16 5.08 1.60
C GLU A 201 41.28 6.07 1.27
N LEU A 202 41.00 7.38 1.14
CA LEU A 202 42.06 8.39 0.96
C LEU A 202 42.99 8.51 2.15
N ARG A 203 42.54 8.20 3.35
CA ARG A 203 43.33 8.21 4.57
C ARG A 203 44.19 6.95 4.72
N ASP A 204 43.66 5.82 4.28
CA ASP A 204 44.39 4.55 4.27
C ASP A 204 45.12 4.40 2.92
N ARG A 205 46.35 4.93 2.82
CA ARG A 205 47.15 5.03 1.59
C ARG A 205 47.34 3.72 0.80
N LYS A 206 46.92 2.59 1.36
CA LYS A 206 47.10 1.27 0.74
C LYS A 206 45.95 0.87 -0.21
N THR A 207 44.80 1.58 -0.27
CA THR A 207 43.59 0.92 -0.80
C THR A 207 42.61 1.81 -1.53
N GLY A 208 42.89 2.20 -2.77
CA GLY A 208 41.82 2.68 -3.65
C GLY A 208 40.83 1.53 -4.00
N SER A 209 39.54 1.70 -3.76
CA SER A 209 38.43 0.76 -4.06
C SER A 209 38.29 -0.51 -3.21
N HIS A 210 39.00 -0.63 -2.06
CA HIS A 210 38.88 -1.76 -1.13
C HIS A 210 37.41 -1.99 -0.69
N SER A 211 36.83 -1.00 -0.06
CA SER A 211 35.47 -1.12 0.48
C SER A 211 34.42 -1.43 -0.59
N LYS A 212 34.63 -0.92 -1.83
CA LYS A 212 33.76 -1.24 -2.98
C LYS A 212 33.84 -2.71 -3.38
N ASN A 213 35.07 -3.26 -3.43
CA ASN A 213 35.26 -4.65 -3.78
C ASN A 213 34.72 -5.59 -2.70
N VAL A 214 34.95 -5.26 -1.42
CA VAL A 214 34.38 -5.99 -0.28
C VAL A 214 32.86 -5.98 -0.35
N ALA A 215 32.25 -4.83 -0.65
CA ALA A 215 30.81 -4.72 -0.79
C ALA A 215 30.29 -5.53 -1.99
N GLU A 216 30.94 -5.45 -3.16
CA GLU A 216 30.53 -6.20 -4.35
C GLU A 216 30.58 -7.72 -4.11
N LEU A 217 31.68 -8.22 -3.53
CA LEU A 217 31.81 -9.65 -3.20
C LEU A 217 30.78 -10.06 -2.14
N SER A 218 30.59 -9.26 -1.09
CA SER A 218 29.62 -9.54 -0.03
C SER A 218 28.19 -9.63 -0.56
N VAL A 219 27.79 -8.72 -1.46
CA VAL A 219 26.47 -8.73 -2.11
C VAL A 219 26.28 -10.00 -2.96
N LYS A 220 27.28 -10.38 -3.74
CA LYS A 220 27.20 -11.59 -4.56
C LYS A 220 27.04 -12.85 -3.71
N ILE A 221 27.82 -12.96 -2.62
CA ILE A 221 27.70 -14.06 -1.67
C ILE A 221 26.30 -14.06 -1.03
N ALA A 222 25.81 -12.91 -0.55
CA ALA A 222 24.50 -12.79 0.08
C ALA A 222 23.36 -13.21 -0.86
N ARG A 223 23.42 -12.80 -2.12
CA ARG A 223 22.43 -13.19 -3.15
C ARG A 223 22.52 -14.68 -3.50
N ALA A 224 23.71 -15.22 -3.62
CA ALA A 224 23.92 -16.66 -3.84
C ALA A 224 23.40 -17.51 -2.67
N MET A 225 23.38 -16.95 -1.46
CA MET A 225 22.77 -17.54 -0.27
C MET A 225 21.24 -17.32 -0.20
N ASN A 226 20.63 -16.62 -1.16
CA ASN A 226 19.22 -16.22 -1.16
C ASN A 226 18.81 -15.42 0.09
N LEU A 227 19.67 -14.53 0.60
CA LEU A 227 19.30 -13.63 1.68
C LEU A 227 18.28 -12.60 1.21
N PRO A 228 17.36 -12.12 2.09
CA PRO A 228 16.41 -11.07 1.76
C PRO A 228 17.10 -9.81 1.25
N GLU A 229 16.46 -9.09 0.31
CA GLU A 229 17.05 -7.87 -0.29
C GLU A 229 17.37 -6.81 0.77
N LYS A 230 16.52 -6.67 1.80
CA LYS A 230 16.77 -5.77 2.93
C LYS A 230 18.07 -6.10 3.68
N ASP A 231 18.32 -7.37 3.90
CA ASP A 231 19.56 -7.82 4.55
C ASP A 231 20.77 -7.60 3.64
N THR A 232 20.60 -7.84 2.33
CA THR A 232 21.62 -7.58 1.32
C THR A 232 21.99 -6.09 1.22
N GLU A 233 21.00 -5.20 1.33
CA GLU A 233 21.21 -3.74 1.42
C GLU A 233 22.02 -3.37 2.66
N MET A 234 21.70 -3.93 3.83
CA MET A 234 22.43 -3.68 5.07
C MET A 234 23.87 -4.23 5.00
N ILE A 235 24.07 -5.39 4.40
CA ILE A 235 25.40 -5.95 4.15
C ILE A 235 26.19 -5.02 3.23
N THR A 236 25.55 -4.45 2.20
CA THR A 236 26.21 -3.50 1.27
C THR A 236 26.72 -2.27 2.02
N VAL A 237 25.85 -1.66 2.83
CA VAL A 237 26.20 -0.48 3.62
C VAL A 237 27.30 -0.80 4.64
N ALA A 238 27.14 -1.91 5.35
CA ALA A 238 28.12 -2.34 6.34
C ALA A 238 29.49 -2.63 5.69
N ALA A 239 29.53 -3.27 4.54
CA ALA A 239 30.77 -3.55 3.82
C ALA A 239 31.46 -2.27 3.31
N LEU A 240 30.69 -1.27 2.85
CA LEU A 240 31.23 0.03 2.44
C LEU A 240 31.81 0.83 3.62
N LEU A 241 31.27 0.65 4.81
CA LEU A 241 31.60 1.43 6.02
C LEU A 241 32.29 0.61 7.11
N HIS A 242 32.68 -0.66 6.85
CA HIS A 242 33.18 -1.55 7.89
C HIS A 242 34.39 -0.98 8.67
N ASP A 243 35.20 -0.22 7.98
CA ASP A 243 36.41 0.43 8.50
C ASP A 243 36.19 1.89 8.95
N ILE A 244 34.94 2.42 9.00
CA ILE A 244 34.67 3.83 9.35
C ILE A 244 35.23 4.23 10.71
N GLY A 245 35.27 3.31 11.65
CA GLY A 245 35.87 3.54 12.99
C GLY A 245 37.36 3.81 12.99
N LYS A 246 38.08 3.54 11.90
CA LYS A 246 39.49 3.88 11.74
C LYS A 246 39.76 5.38 11.69
N ILE A 247 38.72 6.20 11.45
CA ILE A 247 38.83 7.66 11.54
C ILE A 247 39.37 8.10 12.89
N GLY A 248 39.01 7.40 13.96
CA GLY A 248 39.48 7.70 15.31
C GLY A 248 40.87 7.16 15.68
N ILE A 249 41.57 6.44 14.77
CA ILE A 249 42.88 5.86 15.02
C ILE A 249 43.97 6.86 14.59
N PRO A 250 45.01 7.11 15.38
CA PRO A 250 46.17 7.94 15.01
C PRO A 250 46.86 7.42 13.74
N ASP A 251 47.28 8.33 12.83
CA ASP A 251 47.94 7.96 11.56
C ASP A 251 49.21 7.11 11.78
N ALA A 252 49.94 7.39 12.85
CA ALA A 252 51.13 6.60 13.23
C ALA A 252 50.84 5.11 13.51
N LEU A 253 49.56 4.77 13.88
CA LEU A 253 49.16 3.38 14.08
C LEU A 253 48.58 2.77 12.78
N LEU A 254 47.89 3.56 11.97
CA LEU A 254 47.32 3.08 10.70
C LEU A 254 48.40 2.64 9.69
N LEU A 255 49.58 3.24 9.76
CA LEU A 255 50.70 2.96 8.86
C LEU A 255 51.52 1.75 9.26
N ARG A 256 51.29 1.17 10.45
CA ARG A 256 51.99 -0.01 10.94
C ARG A 256 51.27 -1.30 10.55
N ASP A 257 52.00 -2.33 10.29
CA ASP A 257 51.42 -3.65 10.14
C ASP A 257 50.91 -4.15 11.50
N PHE A 258 49.70 -4.73 11.48
CA PHE A 258 49.03 -5.18 12.71
C PHE A 258 49.89 -6.15 13.53
N ASP A 259 50.65 -7.03 12.85
CA ASP A 259 51.49 -8.03 13.51
C ASP A 259 52.69 -7.42 14.23
N GLU A 260 53.20 -6.27 13.76
CA GLU A 260 54.30 -5.52 14.35
C GLU A 260 53.88 -4.58 15.49
N MET A 261 52.59 -4.42 15.71
CA MET A 261 52.05 -3.57 16.79
C MET A 261 52.30 -4.20 18.15
N ASP A 262 52.69 -3.38 19.12
CA ASP A 262 52.70 -3.77 20.53
C ASP A 262 51.28 -3.99 21.06
N LYS A 263 51.18 -4.48 22.29
CA LYS A 263 49.89 -4.88 22.89
C LYS A 263 48.91 -3.72 23.05
N GLU A 264 49.38 -2.54 23.37
CA GLU A 264 48.52 -1.34 23.54
C GLU A 264 48.06 -0.80 22.19
N ALA A 265 48.91 -0.75 21.18
CA ALA A 265 48.61 -0.39 19.83
C ALA A 265 47.55 -1.35 19.21
N LYS A 266 47.74 -2.67 19.40
CA LYS A 266 46.74 -3.68 18.99
C LYS A 266 45.39 -3.44 19.64
N LYS A 267 45.36 -3.16 20.95
CA LYS A 267 44.13 -2.89 21.68
C LYS A 267 43.40 -1.65 21.13
N GLU A 268 44.15 -0.58 20.84
CA GLU A 268 43.62 0.64 20.25
C GLU A 268 43.05 0.39 18.84
N TYR A 269 43.84 -0.33 18.01
CA TYR A 269 43.38 -0.69 16.65
C TYR A 269 42.11 -1.55 16.68
N MET A 270 42.01 -2.50 17.61
CA MET A 270 40.84 -3.38 17.76
C MET A 270 39.55 -2.65 18.19
N GLN A 271 39.62 -1.36 18.53
CA GLN A 271 38.45 -0.57 18.88
C GLN A 271 37.68 -0.05 17.65
N HIS A 272 38.26 -0.11 16.42
CA HIS A 272 37.57 0.48 15.26
C HIS A 272 36.22 -0.15 14.94
N PRO A 273 35.91 -1.44 15.15
CA PRO A 273 34.58 -1.97 14.89
C PRO A 273 33.54 -1.40 15.86
N VAL A 274 33.94 -1.20 17.13
CA VAL A 274 33.07 -0.59 18.16
C VAL A 274 32.79 0.89 17.84
N ARG A 275 33.86 1.63 17.47
CA ARG A 275 33.72 3.04 17.02
C ARG A 275 32.92 3.15 15.74
N GLY A 276 33.12 2.18 14.82
CA GLY A 276 32.36 2.13 13.56
C GLY A 276 30.87 1.93 13.78
N GLN A 277 30.48 1.02 14.66
CA GLN A 277 29.09 0.90 15.07
C GLN A 277 28.57 2.21 15.66
N ALA A 278 29.27 2.78 16.64
CA ALA A 278 28.84 4.01 17.31
C ALA A 278 28.67 5.19 16.33
N ALA A 279 29.51 5.26 15.28
CA ALA A 279 29.42 6.29 14.25
C ALA A 279 28.12 6.22 13.44
N VAL A 280 27.58 5.03 13.19
CA VAL A 280 26.37 4.84 12.37
C VAL A 280 25.11 4.69 13.20
N ASP A 281 25.18 4.37 14.49
CA ASP A 281 24.03 4.13 15.37
C ASP A 281 23.10 5.36 15.56
N SER A 282 23.64 6.58 15.30
CA SER A 282 22.84 7.81 15.31
C SER A 282 21.78 7.84 14.19
N ILE A 283 21.94 7.05 13.16
CA ILE A 283 21.03 6.92 12.04
C ILE A 283 20.24 5.63 12.22
N GLU A 284 18.96 5.73 12.54
CA GLU A 284 18.10 4.59 12.90
C GLU A 284 18.12 3.49 11.83
N ASP A 285 18.01 3.88 10.56
CA ASP A 285 18.02 2.95 9.42
C ASP A 285 19.36 2.21 9.25
N LEU A 286 20.46 2.72 9.82
CA LEU A 286 21.80 2.12 9.73
C LEU A 286 22.18 1.25 10.94
N ARG A 287 21.39 1.23 12.01
CA ARG A 287 21.67 0.38 13.18
C ARG A 287 21.93 -1.09 12.83
N PRO A 288 21.13 -1.73 11.94
CA PRO A 288 21.43 -3.11 11.53
C PRO A 288 22.80 -3.25 10.85
N ALA A 289 23.20 -2.27 10.03
CA ALA A 289 24.55 -2.25 9.44
C ALA A 289 25.62 -2.03 10.50
N GLY A 290 25.38 -1.20 11.53
CA GLY A 290 26.24 -1.00 12.68
C GLY A 290 26.58 -2.30 13.41
N VAL A 291 25.58 -3.17 13.58
CA VAL A 291 25.80 -4.51 14.16
C VAL A 291 26.77 -5.36 13.31
N LEU A 292 26.64 -5.29 11.98
CA LEU A 292 27.55 -6.00 11.07
C LEU A 292 28.96 -5.42 11.13
N ILE A 293 29.08 -4.08 11.17
CA ILE A 293 30.34 -3.35 11.32
C ILE A 293 31.02 -3.74 12.61
N ARG A 294 30.29 -3.85 13.73
CA ARG A 294 30.89 -4.27 15.02
C ARG A 294 31.52 -5.64 14.94
N HIS A 295 30.91 -6.61 14.26
CA HIS A 295 31.27 -8.02 14.34
C HIS A 295 32.05 -8.54 13.13
N HIS A 296 32.51 -7.70 12.20
CA HIS A 296 33.24 -8.15 11.01
C HIS A 296 34.64 -8.71 11.30
N HIS A 297 35.16 -8.51 12.50
CA HIS A 297 36.43 -9.12 12.97
C HIS A 297 36.22 -10.25 13.98
N GLU A 298 34.99 -10.71 14.16
CA GLU A 298 34.76 -11.94 14.93
C GLU A 298 35.21 -13.16 14.14
N TRP A 299 35.81 -14.11 14.85
CA TRP A 299 36.26 -15.37 14.28
C TRP A 299 35.25 -16.47 14.56
N PHE A 300 35.03 -17.36 13.61
CA PHE A 300 34.05 -18.43 13.73
C PHE A 300 34.23 -19.30 14.98
N ASN A 301 35.49 -19.48 15.45
CA ASN A 301 35.82 -20.21 16.66
C ASN A 301 35.76 -19.37 17.96
N GLY A 302 35.42 -18.07 17.91
CA GLY A 302 35.31 -17.19 19.07
C GLY A 302 36.59 -16.51 19.54
N TYR A 303 37.71 -16.62 18.80
CA TYR A 303 38.97 -15.93 19.13
C TYR A 303 39.08 -14.55 18.47
N GLY A 304 38.02 -14.08 17.82
CA GLY A 304 37.94 -12.75 17.24
C GLY A 304 37.70 -11.64 18.26
N TYR A 305 37.33 -10.46 17.76
CA TYR A 305 37.01 -9.27 18.56
C TYR A 305 35.86 -8.49 17.92
N PRO A 306 35.14 -7.63 18.66
CA PRO A 306 35.36 -7.22 20.06
C PRO A 306 34.65 -8.11 21.09
N ASP A 307 33.59 -8.84 20.72
CA ASP A 307 32.66 -9.50 21.67
C ASP A 307 32.95 -11.01 21.82
N ARG A 308 33.87 -11.55 21.05
CA ARG A 308 34.26 -12.97 21.01
C ARG A 308 33.08 -13.90 20.74
N LEU A 309 32.24 -13.50 19.81
CA LEU A 309 31.14 -14.33 19.33
C LEU A 309 31.67 -15.52 18.54
N SER A 310 30.95 -16.65 18.56
CA SER A 310 31.32 -17.86 17.85
C SER A 310 30.19 -18.45 17.02
N GLY A 311 30.54 -19.09 15.90
CA GLY A 311 29.60 -19.83 15.05
C GLY A 311 28.43 -19.00 14.59
N GLY A 312 27.21 -19.54 14.76
CA GLY A 312 25.96 -18.89 14.36
C GLY A 312 25.56 -17.67 15.20
N LYS A 313 26.27 -17.37 16.31
CA LYS A 313 26.05 -16.13 17.08
C LYS A 313 26.58 -14.91 16.35
N ILE A 314 27.57 -15.10 15.45
CA ILE A 314 28.06 -14.03 14.60
C ILE A 314 27.01 -13.78 13.51
N PRO A 315 26.52 -12.54 13.33
CA PRO A 315 25.57 -12.22 12.27
C PRO A 315 26.05 -12.68 10.89
N ALA A 316 25.17 -13.26 10.09
CA ALA A 316 25.56 -13.81 8.78
C ALA A 316 26.26 -12.77 7.89
N GLY A 317 25.75 -11.53 7.84
CA GLY A 317 26.38 -10.44 7.10
C GLY A 317 27.79 -10.11 7.59
N ALA A 318 28.05 -10.16 8.90
CA ALA A 318 29.38 -9.93 9.45
C ALA A 318 30.36 -11.05 9.05
N ARG A 319 29.92 -12.32 9.04
CA ARG A 319 30.73 -13.45 8.54
C ARG A 319 31.07 -13.31 7.05
N ILE A 320 30.12 -12.83 6.25
CA ILE A 320 30.32 -12.55 4.81
C ILE A 320 31.34 -11.42 4.63
N ILE A 321 31.18 -10.30 5.35
CA ILE A 321 32.09 -9.15 5.26
C ILE A 321 33.50 -9.55 5.69
N ALA A 322 33.66 -10.30 6.80
CA ALA A 322 34.97 -10.77 7.30
C ALA A 322 35.75 -11.55 6.26
N ILE A 323 35.11 -12.45 5.53
CA ILE A 323 35.77 -13.26 4.52
C ILE A 323 36.05 -12.46 3.23
N ALA A 324 35.12 -11.56 2.83
CA ALA A 324 35.32 -10.69 1.68
C ALA A 324 36.43 -9.69 1.89
N ASP A 325 36.55 -9.10 3.10
CA ASP A 325 37.65 -8.23 3.52
C ASP A 325 39.01 -8.93 3.44
N PHE A 326 39.08 -10.14 3.99
CA PHE A 326 40.29 -10.95 3.93
C PHE A 326 40.72 -11.29 2.50
N ILE A 327 39.76 -11.64 1.64
CA ILE A 327 40.00 -11.96 0.23
C ILE A 327 40.51 -10.73 -0.50
N ASP A 328 39.88 -9.56 -0.36
CA ASP A 328 40.29 -8.34 -1.06
C ASP A 328 41.69 -7.91 -0.64
N LYS A 329 42.03 -7.96 0.66
CA LYS A 329 43.36 -7.68 1.17
C LYS A 329 44.38 -8.64 0.56
N THR A 330 44.10 -9.95 0.55
CA THR A 330 44.98 -10.96 0.01
C THR A 330 45.24 -10.79 -1.49
N ILE A 331 44.21 -10.54 -2.28
CA ILE A 331 44.32 -10.36 -3.73
C ILE A 331 45.15 -9.12 -4.08
N ARG A 332 44.97 -8.02 -3.33
CA ARG A 332 45.68 -6.76 -3.55
C ARG A 332 47.18 -6.85 -3.24
N GLU A 333 47.56 -7.68 -2.30
CA GLU A 333 48.97 -7.95 -1.97
C GLU A 333 49.66 -8.78 -3.05
N LEU A 334 48.87 -9.46 -3.90
CA LEU A 334 49.36 -10.45 -4.84
C LEU A 334 49.09 -10.00 -6.28
N ASP A 335 49.74 -9.07 -6.82
CA ASP A 335 49.55 -8.57 -8.20
C ASP A 335 49.76 -9.65 -9.30
N ARG A 336 48.87 -10.73 -9.35
CA ARG A 336 49.17 -11.98 -10.08
C ARG A 336 47.94 -12.72 -10.57
N ASP A 337 48.06 -13.42 -11.68
CA ASP A 337 47.07 -14.34 -12.28
C ASP A 337 46.60 -15.48 -11.32
N ILE A 338 47.40 -15.79 -10.33
CA ILE A 338 47.18 -16.82 -9.31
C ILE A 338 46.62 -16.29 -8.01
N ALA A 339 46.38 -14.95 -7.91
CA ALA A 339 45.88 -14.31 -6.68
C ALA A 339 44.60 -14.95 -6.15
N PHE A 340 43.73 -15.41 -7.06
CA PHE A 340 42.48 -16.09 -6.68
C PHE A 340 42.74 -17.45 -6.02
N ASP A 341 43.64 -18.25 -6.62
CA ASP A 341 43.94 -19.60 -6.10
C ASP A 341 44.61 -19.50 -4.74
N ILE A 342 45.50 -18.51 -4.58
CA ILE A 342 46.17 -18.22 -3.31
C ILE A 342 45.16 -17.72 -2.27
N ALA A 343 44.29 -16.75 -2.62
CA ALA A 343 43.29 -16.24 -1.70
C ALA A 343 42.33 -17.35 -1.24
N LEU A 344 41.86 -18.19 -2.18
CA LEU A 344 41.02 -19.35 -1.85
C LEU A 344 41.79 -20.39 -1.00
N GLY A 345 43.05 -20.63 -1.29
CA GLY A 345 43.91 -21.54 -0.49
C GLY A 345 44.08 -21.03 0.94
N LYS A 346 44.36 -19.71 1.12
CA LYS A 346 44.46 -19.08 2.45
C LYS A 346 43.12 -19.18 3.19
N VAL A 347 41.98 -18.87 2.52
CA VAL A 347 40.64 -19.00 3.12
C VAL A 347 40.39 -20.44 3.57
N ARG A 348 40.69 -21.42 2.72
CA ARG A 348 40.48 -22.86 3.00
C ARG A 348 41.23 -23.32 4.26
N ASN A 349 42.43 -22.81 4.50
CA ASN A 349 43.22 -23.10 5.72
C ASN A 349 42.57 -22.54 6.99
N TRP A 350 41.77 -21.50 6.89
CA TRP A 350 41.12 -20.83 8.03
C TRP A 350 39.62 -21.19 8.20
N LEU A 351 39.11 -22.14 7.43
CA LEU A 351 37.71 -22.62 7.58
C LEU A 351 37.55 -23.31 8.95
N GLY A 352 36.44 -23.03 9.62
CA GLY A 352 36.13 -23.55 10.96
C GLY A 352 36.86 -22.88 12.09
N THR A 353 37.89 -22.07 11.79
CA THR A 353 38.64 -21.27 12.78
C THR A 353 38.27 -19.80 12.65
N ARG A 354 38.74 -19.13 11.63
CA ARG A 354 38.43 -17.72 11.37
C ARG A 354 37.14 -17.54 10.57
N PHE A 355 36.93 -18.41 9.57
CA PHE A 355 35.83 -18.27 8.63
C PHE A 355 34.79 -19.38 8.76
N ASP A 356 33.53 -19.04 8.42
CA ASP A 356 32.43 -19.99 8.35
C ASP A 356 32.63 -20.96 7.17
N PRO A 357 32.71 -22.27 7.41
CA PRO A 357 32.90 -23.26 6.35
C PRO A 357 31.77 -23.26 5.32
N GLN A 358 30.56 -22.87 5.71
CA GLN A 358 29.39 -22.87 4.82
C GLN A 358 29.46 -21.81 3.72
N LEU A 359 30.30 -20.76 3.90
CA LEU A 359 30.41 -19.67 2.93
C LEU A 359 31.36 -20.04 1.77
N PHE A 360 32.24 -20.99 1.93
CA PHE A 360 33.33 -21.28 0.96
C PHE A 360 32.81 -21.56 -0.45
N LYS A 361 31.76 -22.37 -0.59
CA LYS A 361 31.16 -22.73 -1.87
C LYS A 361 30.65 -21.55 -2.67
N TYR A 362 30.13 -20.52 -1.98
CA TYR A 362 29.62 -19.31 -2.63
C TYR A 362 30.73 -18.37 -3.07
N ILE A 363 31.81 -18.34 -2.29
CA ILE A 363 33.01 -17.52 -2.59
C ILE A 363 33.73 -18.04 -3.82
N GLU A 364 33.96 -19.33 -3.90
CA GLU A 364 34.64 -19.98 -5.02
C GLU A 364 33.94 -19.71 -6.36
N ALA A 365 32.58 -19.62 -6.32
CA ALA A 365 31.77 -19.31 -7.50
C ALA A 365 31.89 -17.84 -7.92
N GLU A 366 31.91 -16.89 -6.94
CA GLU A 366 31.70 -15.46 -7.21
C GLU A 366 33.01 -14.64 -7.28
N ILE A 367 34.10 -15.11 -6.72
CA ILE A 367 35.34 -14.34 -6.61
C ILE A 367 35.88 -13.86 -7.97
N LYS A 368 35.89 -14.72 -8.97
CA LYS A 368 36.39 -14.38 -10.30
C LYS A 368 35.55 -13.28 -10.97
N GLY A 369 34.26 -13.28 -10.77
CA GLY A 369 33.36 -12.27 -11.33
C GLY A 369 33.54 -10.87 -10.78
N VAL A 370 34.13 -10.72 -9.57
CA VAL A 370 34.42 -9.42 -8.97
C VAL A 370 35.80 -8.92 -9.42
N TYR A 371 36.80 -9.77 -9.32
CA TYR A 371 38.18 -9.31 -9.44
C TYR A 371 38.80 -9.47 -10.82
N SER A 372 38.20 -10.21 -11.76
CA SER A 372 38.73 -10.36 -13.13
C SER A 372 38.88 -9.04 -13.90
N LYS A 373 38.15 -7.99 -13.49
CA LYS A 373 38.24 -6.65 -14.09
C LYS A 373 39.28 -5.74 -13.47
N ILE A 374 39.80 -6.12 -12.30
CA ILE A 374 40.63 -5.27 -11.44
C ILE A 374 42.09 -5.69 -11.55
N LEU A 375 42.34 -6.97 -11.78
CA LEU A 375 43.71 -7.48 -11.95
C LEU A 375 44.24 -7.06 -13.33
N PRO A 376 45.35 -6.31 -13.40
CA PRO A 376 45.95 -5.94 -14.67
C PRO A 376 46.36 -7.18 -15.46
N GLN A 377 46.02 -7.22 -16.74
CA GLN A 377 46.53 -8.19 -17.70
C GLN A 377 48.01 -7.88 -17.97
N GLY A 378 48.86 -8.21 -17.03
CA GLY A 378 50.31 -7.93 -17.08
C GLY A 378 51.14 -9.17 -16.77
N ARG A 379 52.22 -9.31 -17.47
CA ARG A 379 53.19 -10.41 -17.27
C ARG A 379 53.68 -10.42 -15.82
N SER A 380 53.30 -11.46 -15.08
CA SER A 380 53.83 -11.75 -13.74
C SER A 380 55.33 -11.93 -13.79
N ARG A 381 56.06 -11.23 -12.93
CA ARG A 381 57.51 -11.44 -12.70
C ARG A 381 57.78 -12.53 -11.67
N ILE A 382 56.84 -13.43 -11.40
CA ILE A 382 57.11 -14.53 -10.50
C ILE A 382 57.82 -15.64 -11.25
N LEU A 383 58.94 -15.95 -10.75
CA LEU A 383 59.67 -17.15 -11.16
C LEU A 383 59.03 -18.37 -10.51
N GLU A 384 58.50 -19.24 -11.36
CA GLU A 384 58.17 -20.58 -10.93
C GLU A 384 59.48 -21.33 -10.71
N VAL A 385 59.69 -21.81 -9.52
CA VAL A 385 60.92 -22.56 -9.18
C VAL A 385 60.52 -24.00 -8.90
N GLU A 386 61.20 -24.91 -9.57
CA GLU A 386 61.10 -26.33 -9.29
C GLU A 386 62.00 -26.67 -8.11
N LEU A 387 61.42 -27.20 -7.03
CA LEU A 387 62.15 -27.61 -5.82
C LEU A 387 62.05 -29.10 -5.60
N ASN A 388 63.07 -29.64 -5.00
CA ASN A 388 63.00 -30.98 -4.47
C ASN A 388 62.17 -31.03 -3.19
N ILE A 389 61.61 -32.19 -2.89
CA ILE A 389 60.80 -32.45 -1.70
C ILE A 389 61.45 -32.05 -0.38
N ASN A 390 62.80 -32.03 -0.36
CA ASN A 390 63.58 -31.67 0.85
C ASN A 390 63.80 -30.16 1.00
N ASP A 391 63.63 -29.41 -0.08
CA ASP A 391 63.88 -27.95 -0.13
C ASP A 391 62.60 -27.11 0.06
N ILE A 392 61.46 -27.77 0.11
CA ILE A 392 60.20 -27.09 0.38
C ILE A 392 60.10 -26.65 1.86
N LYS A 393 59.61 -25.43 2.06
CA LYS A 393 59.44 -24.80 3.38
C LYS A 393 58.00 -24.40 3.64
N GLU A 394 57.68 -24.16 4.88
CA GLU A 394 56.40 -23.57 5.26
C GLU A 394 56.22 -22.22 4.57
N GLU A 395 54.94 -21.85 4.34
CA GLU A 395 54.50 -20.64 3.67
C GLU A 395 54.80 -20.58 2.17
N MET A 396 55.54 -21.53 1.58
CA MET A 396 55.67 -21.62 0.12
C MET A 396 54.33 -21.97 -0.52
N ILE A 397 54.07 -21.40 -1.70
CA ILE A 397 52.81 -21.55 -2.44
C ILE A 397 53.07 -22.44 -3.64
N LEU A 398 52.29 -23.51 -3.79
CA LEU A 398 52.37 -24.38 -4.95
C LEU A 398 51.88 -23.67 -6.23
N SER A 399 52.69 -23.60 -7.26
CA SER A 399 52.33 -23.06 -8.58
C SER A 399 51.59 -24.05 -9.46
N ARG A 400 51.74 -25.35 -9.18
CA ARG A 400 51.09 -26.47 -9.87
C ARG A 400 50.58 -27.50 -8.90
N ASP A 401 49.65 -28.36 -9.39
CA ASP A 401 49.19 -29.51 -8.62
C ASP A 401 50.40 -30.48 -8.40
N VAL A 402 50.52 -30.98 -7.18
CA VAL A 402 51.50 -32.03 -6.86
C VAL A 402 50.83 -33.39 -6.97
N ASN A 403 51.28 -34.19 -7.92
CA ASN A 403 50.73 -35.49 -8.18
C ASN A 403 51.63 -36.61 -7.67
N SER A 404 51.02 -37.73 -7.27
CA SER A 404 51.76 -38.98 -7.02
C SER A 404 52.30 -39.57 -8.31
N GLY A 405 53.20 -40.57 -8.24
CA GLY A 405 53.70 -41.30 -9.40
C GLY A 405 52.63 -42.00 -10.24
N THR A 406 51.52 -42.34 -9.61
CA THR A 406 50.32 -42.91 -10.26
C THR A 406 49.35 -41.85 -10.77
N GLY A 407 49.63 -40.56 -10.61
CA GLY A 407 48.81 -39.45 -11.12
C GLY A 407 47.67 -38.95 -10.21
N LEU A 408 47.64 -39.42 -8.95
CA LEU A 408 46.68 -38.91 -7.97
C LEU A 408 47.14 -37.53 -7.49
N ILE A 409 46.25 -36.54 -7.49
CA ILE A 409 46.51 -35.19 -6.96
C ILE A 409 46.68 -35.30 -5.42
N LEU A 410 47.86 -35.04 -4.91
CA LEU A 410 48.19 -35.01 -3.48
C LEU A 410 47.90 -33.65 -2.87
N LEU A 411 48.26 -32.57 -3.55
CA LEU A 411 47.98 -31.19 -3.19
C LEU A 411 47.69 -30.37 -4.44
N SER A 412 46.71 -29.51 -4.37
CA SER A 412 46.32 -28.68 -5.51
C SER A 412 47.16 -27.40 -5.62
N ARG A 413 47.28 -26.86 -6.81
CA ARG A 413 47.82 -25.53 -7.11
C ARG A 413 47.24 -24.47 -6.13
N GLY A 414 48.03 -23.51 -5.74
CA GLY A 414 47.64 -22.47 -4.77
C GLY A 414 47.66 -22.91 -3.30
N THR A 415 47.97 -24.18 -3.01
CA THR A 415 48.10 -24.65 -1.63
C THR A 415 49.33 -24.01 -1.01
N ILE A 416 49.14 -23.39 0.17
CA ILE A 416 50.23 -22.90 1.02
C ILE A 416 50.74 -24.06 1.86
N LEU A 417 52.00 -24.32 1.74
CA LEU A 417 52.67 -25.43 2.46
C LEU A 417 52.72 -25.12 3.95
N ASN A 418 52.29 -26.06 4.75
CA ASN A 418 52.44 -26.06 6.20
C ASN A 418 53.16 -27.34 6.65
N THR A 419 53.58 -27.42 7.89
CA THR A 419 54.25 -28.59 8.46
C THR A 419 53.54 -29.90 8.11
N LYS A 420 52.20 -29.92 8.23
CA LYS A 420 51.40 -31.13 7.97
C LYS A 420 51.43 -31.54 6.50
N ASN A 421 51.32 -30.59 5.59
CA ASN A 421 51.33 -30.83 4.15
C ASN A 421 52.74 -31.29 3.70
N ILE A 422 53.79 -30.66 4.22
CA ILE A 422 55.17 -31.04 3.93
C ILE A 422 55.46 -32.45 4.40
N LEU A 423 55.09 -32.81 5.63
CA LEU A 423 55.26 -34.17 6.16
C LEU A 423 54.45 -35.22 5.34
N ALA A 424 53.25 -34.86 4.94
CA ALA A 424 52.45 -35.74 4.08
C ALA A 424 53.11 -35.96 2.72
N LEU A 425 53.57 -34.90 2.07
CA LEU A 425 54.29 -35.01 0.77
C LEU A 425 55.55 -35.85 0.92
N LYS A 426 56.33 -35.65 1.98
CA LYS A 426 57.55 -36.45 2.23
C LYS A 426 57.25 -37.94 2.43
N ARG A 427 56.15 -38.28 3.11
CA ARG A 427 55.73 -39.69 3.25
C ARG A 427 55.26 -40.30 1.92
N TYR A 428 54.45 -39.57 1.15
CA TYR A 428 53.97 -40.06 -0.14
C TYR A 428 55.08 -40.20 -1.17
N SER A 429 56.07 -39.29 -1.19
CA SER A 429 57.19 -39.36 -2.09
C SER A 429 58.08 -40.60 -1.88
N GLN A 430 58.05 -41.19 -0.68
CA GLN A 430 58.74 -42.45 -0.39
C GLN A 430 57.97 -43.68 -0.90
N LEU A 431 56.67 -43.60 -0.96
CA LEU A 431 55.78 -44.69 -1.35
C LEU A 431 55.47 -44.70 -2.86
N ASP A 432 55.23 -43.55 -3.44
CA ASP A 432 54.85 -43.35 -4.85
C ASP A 432 55.46 -42.01 -5.34
N PRO A 433 56.77 -42.00 -5.70
CA PRO A 433 57.47 -40.76 -6.04
C PRO A 433 56.86 -40.07 -7.26
N SER A 434 56.59 -38.79 -7.13
CA SER A 434 56.14 -37.94 -8.23
C SER A 434 57.15 -37.94 -9.37
N ARG A 435 56.66 -37.99 -10.61
CA ARG A 435 57.50 -37.93 -11.82
C ARG A 435 57.98 -36.51 -12.13
N THR A 436 57.43 -35.52 -11.47
CA THR A 436 57.76 -34.09 -11.62
C THR A 436 58.18 -33.51 -10.29
N GLY A 437 59.06 -32.51 -10.29
CA GLY A 437 59.40 -31.74 -9.11
C GLY A 437 58.23 -30.96 -8.53
N ILE A 438 58.43 -30.40 -7.36
CA ILE A 438 57.43 -29.56 -6.72
C ILE A 438 57.64 -28.10 -7.17
N PHE A 439 56.69 -27.57 -7.89
CA PHE A 439 56.76 -26.20 -8.40
C PHE A 439 56.14 -25.23 -7.37
N VAL A 440 56.95 -24.27 -6.94
CA VAL A 440 56.54 -23.20 -6.00
C VAL A 440 56.75 -21.83 -6.63
N LEU A 441 56.06 -20.86 -6.09
CA LEU A 441 56.20 -19.46 -6.46
C LEU A 441 57.34 -18.85 -5.63
N ASP A 442 58.37 -18.34 -6.27
CA ASP A 442 59.46 -17.59 -5.61
C ASP A 442 59.20 -16.08 -5.74
N GLU A 443 59.13 -15.42 -4.61
CA GLU A 443 59.03 -13.98 -4.48
C GLU A 443 60.42 -13.39 -4.39
N ARG A 444 61.03 -13.05 -5.52
CA ARG A 444 62.24 -12.19 -5.52
C ARG A 444 61.90 -10.75 -5.85
#